data_1b23b170fd44ef23a8c9dd3b131a6109
#
_entry.id   1b23b170fd44ef23a8c9dd3b131a6109
#
_cell.length_a   1.000
_cell.length_b   1.000
_cell.length_c   1.000
_cell.angle_alpha   90.00
_cell.angle_beta   90.00
_cell.angle_gamma   90.00
#
_symmetry.space_group_name_H-M   'P 1'
#
loop_
_entity.id
_entity.type
_entity.pdbx_description
1 polymer ?
#
loop_
_entity_poly.entity_id
_entity_poly.type
_entity_poly.pdbx_seq_one_letter_code
_entity_poly.pdbx_strand_id
1 'polypeptide(L)'
;SIRYLYTKNQFPKFSKKDMFMKDFNVKKINAAVKELKKENATHFFNMYQFDQSGIGPGELLLYFLIDNSKVGGGGSAGVDLYVRGKEYEAKSVTFNIGRQQIEGFKLGGKGELAPILSKAQALKKKYDGEMVAANDGKKNAISEINRKQMAKLKQLEPRAWSQIEKDYAKVAGEYFGGTNLVFMYSKANPNKVGEIIAAGRIDSKAVEMQAITSGTIKPSINLKDIKPLR
;
A
#
# COMPACT_ATOMS: atom_id res chain seq x y z
N SER A 1 6.48 10.83 -25.41
CA SER A 1 5.89 10.25 -24.18
C SER A 1 7.01 9.87 -23.23
N ILE A 2 6.79 9.96 -21.94
CA ILE A 2 7.74 9.56 -20.88
C ILE A 2 8.26 8.14 -21.12
N ARG A 3 7.41 7.21 -21.55
CA ARG A 3 7.81 5.86 -21.97
C ARG A 3 8.94 5.87 -23.00
N TYR A 4 8.85 6.73 -24.02
CA TYR A 4 9.81 6.80 -25.10
C TYR A 4 11.17 7.34 -24.62
N LEU A 5 11.18 8.37 -23.80
CA LEU A 5 12.41 8.97 -23.26
C LEU A 5 13.18 8.00 -22.37
N TYR A 6 12.48 7.25 -21.52
CA TYR A 6 13.12 6.30 -20.61
C TYR A 6 13.57 5.00 -21.28
N THR A 7 12.86 4.52 -22.30
CA THR A 7 13.17 3.23 -22.92
C THR A 7 14.32 3.28 -23.93
N LYS A 8 14.46 4.39 -24.67
CA LYS A 8 15.32 4.40 -25.86
C LYS A 8 16.82 4.52 -25.56
N ASN A 9 17.19 5.21 -24.50
CA ASN A 9 18.61 5.51 -24.21
C ASN A 9 19.11 4.97 -22.87
N GLN A 10 18.24 4.46 -22.02
CA GLN A 10 18.58 4.21 -20.63
C GLN A 10 18.47 2.73 -20.23
N PHE A 11 17.73 1.96 -21.01
CA PHE A 11 17.66 0.51 -20.90
C PHE A 11 17.84 -0.13 -22.30
N PRO A 12 19.02 -0.02 -22.93
CA PRO A 12 19.24 -0.42 -24.33
C PRO A 12 19.08 -1.93 -24.57
N LYS A 13 19.30 -2.75 -23.55
CA LYS A 13 19.13 -4.20 -23.63
C LYS A 13 17.67 -4.65 -23.51
N PHE A 14 16.79 -3.76 -23.07
CA PHE A 14 15.39 -4.07 -22.92
C PHE A 14 14.66 -3.89 -24.23
N SER A 15 14.22 -4.98 -24.86
CA SER A 15 13.42 -4.89 -26.09
C SER A 15 12.01 -4.39 -25.75
N LYS A 16 11.39 -3.63 -26.68
CA LYS A 16 9.97 -3.22 -26.53
C LYS A 16 9.05 -4.43 -26.32
N LYS A 17 9.36 -5.56 -26.95
CA LYS A 17 8.57 -6.78 -26.90
C LYS A 17 8.59 -7.43 -25.51
N ASP A 18 9.72 -7.33 -24.81
CA ASP A 18 9.89 -7.94 -23.50
C ASP A 18 9.43 -7.01 -22.37
N MET A 19 9.44 -5.71 -22.62
CA MET A 19 9.13 -4.67 -21.64
C MET A 19 7.65 -4.33 -21.55
N PHE A 20 6.92 -4.37 -22.68
CA PHE A 20 5.51 -3.97 -22.71
C PHE A 20 4.61 -5.20 -22.64
N MET A 21 4.01 -5.40 -21.49
CA MET A 21 3.02 -6.44 -21.29
C MET A 21 1.66 -5.97 -21.76
N LYS A 22 0.97 -6.81 -22.50
CA LYS A 22 -0.40 -6.52 -22.96
C LYS A 22 -1.43 -6.63 -21.81
N ASP A 23 -1.13 -7.45 -20.81
CA ASP A 23 -2.01 -7.76 -19.71
C ASP A 23 -1.29 -7.61 -18.36
N PHE A 24 -2.07 -7.36 -17.30
CA PHE A 24 -1.54 -7.35 -15.95
C PHE A 24 -1.11 -8.76 -15.53
N ASN A 25 0.20 -8.96 -15.36
CA ASN A 25 0.77 -10.25 -14.95
C ASN A 25 1.89 -10.06 -13.92
N VAL A 26 1.63 -10.43 -12.68
CA VAL A 26 2.54 -10.24 -11.55
C VAL A 26 3.92 -10.84 -11.81
N LYS A 27 3.99 -12.08 -12.32
CA LYS A 27 5.28 -12.77 -12.56
C LYS A 27 6.11 -12.04 -13.61
N LYS A 28 5.49 -11.62 -14.71
CA LYS A 28 6.16 -10.88 -15.80
C LYS A 28 6.59 -9.50 -15.32
N ILE A 29 5.74 -8.78 -14.57
CA ILE A 29 6.06 -7.47 -14.00
C ILE A 29 7.28 -7.59 -13.08
N ASN A 30 7.28 -8.56 -12.16
CA ASN A 30 8.40 -8.75 -11.25
C ASN A 30 9.69 -9.15 -11.97
N ALA A 31 9.61 -9.97 -13.02
CA ALA A 31 10.76 -10.29 -13.85
C ALA A 31 11.32 -9.04 -14.55
N ALA A 32 10.45 -8.24 -15.16
CA ALA A 32 10.85 -6.98 -15.80
C ALA A 32 11.49 -5.99 -14.82
N VAL A 33 10.94 -5.83 -13.62
CA VAL A 33 11.51 -4.98 -12.56
C VAL A 33 12.91 -5.45 -12.17
N LYS A 34 13.12 -6.76 -12.01
CA LYS A 34 14.43 -7.33 -11.69
C LYS A 34 15.46 -7.07 -12.82
N GLU A 35 15.07 -7.25 -14.06
CA GLU A 35 15.95 -6.99 -15.21
C GLU A 35 16.29 -5.49 -15.34
N LEU A 36 15.32 -4.58 -15.15
CA LEU A 36 15.58 -3.14 -15.14
C LEU A 36 16.58 -2.76 -14.03
N LYS A 37 16.44 -3.32 -12.83
CA LYS A 37 17.38 -3.10 -11.73
C LYS A 37 18.77 -3.65 -12.04
N LYS A 38 18.84 -4.82 -12.65
CA LYS A 38 20.10 -5.47 -13.03
C LYS A 38 20.83 -4.71 -14.13
N GLU A 39 20.11 -4.19 -15.10
CA GLU A 39 20.67 -3.45 -16.23
C GLU A 39 21.21 -2.08 -15.81
N ASN A 40 20.43 -1.31 -15.06
CA ASN A 40 20.83 0.02 -14.57
C ASN A 40 20.10 0.38 -13.26
N ALA A 41 20.65 -0.07 -12.14
CA ALA A 41 20.06 0.17 -10.81
C ALA A 41 19.88 1.66 -10.51
N THR A 42 20.89 2.49 -10.77
CA THR A 42 20.84 3.92 -10.49
C THR A 42 19.69 4.59 -11.25
N HIS A 43 19.56 4.26 -12.53
CA HIS A 43 18.50 4.82 -13.35
C HIS A 43 17.11 4.32 -12.93
N PHE A 44 16.99 3.02 -12.59
CA PHE A 44 15.75 2.47 -12.06
C PHE A 44 15.33 3.18 -10.78
N PHE A 45 16.24 3.41 -9.83
CA PHE A 45 15.92 4.12 -8.60
C PHE A 45 15.52 5.57 -8.86
N ASN A 46 16.21 6.26 -9.75
CA ASN A 46 15.84 7.64 -10.14
C ASN A 46 14.44 7.69 -10.76
N MET A 47 14.13 6.76 -11.67
CA MET A 47 12.81 6.63 -12.27
C MET A 47 11.72 6.32 -11.23
N TYR A 48 12.02 5.39 -10.32
CA TYR A 48 11.06 4.99 -9.27
C TYR A 48 10.84 6.08 -8.22
N GLN A 49 11.80 6.97 -8.02
CA GLN A 49 11.67 8.10 -7.09
C GLN A 49 11.05 9.33 -7.74
N PHE A 50 10.84 9.32 -9.04
CA PHE A 50 10.23 10.44 -9.75
C PHE A 50 8.81 10.66 -9.22
N ASP A 51 8.64 11.78 -8.53
CA ASP A 51 7.36 12.19 -7.95
C ASP A 51 6.69 13.18 -8.91
N GLN A 52 5.70 12.71 -9.62
CA GLN A 52 4.83 13.56 -10.40
C GLN A 52 3.60 13.85 -9.56
N SER A 53 3.26 15.12 -9.38
CA SER A 53 2.12 15.55 -8.57
C SER A 53 0.87 14.70 -8.85
N GLY A 54 0.42 13.97 -7.84
CA GLY A 54 -0.77 13.12 -7.90
C GLY A 54 -0.60 11.71 -8.47
N ILE A 55 0.62 11.31 -8.86
CA ILE A 55 0.90 9.96 -9.38
C ILE A 55 2.07 9.36 -8.61
N GLY A 56 1.85 8.26 -7.93
CA GLY A 56 2.88 7.57 -7.17
C GLY A 56 3.89 6.81 -8.07
N PRO A 57 5.12 6.58 -7.57
CA PRO A 57 6.16 5.91 -8.36
C PRO A 57 5.79 4.48 -8.77
N GLY A 58 5.01 3.76 -7.97
CA GLY A 58 4.51 2.43 -8.30
C GLY A 58 3.52 2.45 -9.46
N GLU A 59 2.63 3.42 -9.49
CA GLU A 59 1.67 3.66 -10.56
C GLU A 59 2.39 3.97 -11.88
N LEU A 60 3.39 4.86 -11.83
CA LEU A 60 4.23 5.19 -12.99
C LEU A 60 4.97 3.97 -13.52
N LEU A 61 5.52 3.13 -12.64
CA LEU A 61 6.21 1.91 -13.03
C LEU A 61 5.26 0.94 -13.74
N LEU A 62 4.07 0.72 -13.20
CA LEU A 62 3.05 -0.13 -13.82
C LEU A 62 2.59 0.44 -15.17
N TYR A 63 2.33 1.76 -15.22
CA TYR A 63 2.01 2.45 -16.47
C TYR A 63 3.12 2.31 -17.53
N PHE A 64 4.37 2.31 -17.10
CA PHE A 64 5.52 2.12 -17.96
C PHE A 64 5.62 0.69 -18.53
N LEU A 65 5.35 -0.33 -17.69
CA LEU A 65 5.50 -1.74 -18.04
C LEU A 65 4.31 -2.34 -18.77
N ILE A 66 3.11 -1.78 -18.61
CA ILE A 66 1.89 -2.35 -19.21
C ILE A 66 1.44 -1.52 -20.41
N ASP A 67 1.42 -2.16 -21.58
CA ASP A 67 0.95 -1.52 -22.81
C ASP A 67 -0.56 -1.25 -22.76
N ASN A 68 -1.00 -0.16 -23.41
CA ASN A 68 -2.41 0.28 -23.41
C ASN A 68 -3.01 0.53 -22.02
N SER A 69 -2.18 0.70 -20.99
CA SER A 69 -2.63 1.19 -19.70
C SER A 69 -2.86 2.70 -19.74
N LYS A 70 -3.80 3.18 -18.92
CA LYS A 70 -4.07 4.60 -18.71
C LYS A 70 -3.94 4.91 -17.24
N VAL A 71 -3.27 6.01 -16.92
CA VAL A 71 -3.24 6.50 -15.52
C VAL A 71 -4.62 7.01 -15.16
N GLY A 72 -5.11 6.65 -13.98
CA GLY A 72 -6.34 7.18 -13.41
C GLY A 72 -6.23 8.67 -13.11
N GLY A 73 -7.34 9.37 -13.06
CA GLY A 73 -7.35 10.79 -12.66
C GLY A 73 -7.03 10.91 -11.17
N GLY A 74 -5.97 11.64 -10.82
CA GLY A 74 -5.66 11.97 -9.43
C GLY A 74 -6.83 12.71 -8.79
N GLY A 75 -7.53 12.05 -7.89
CA GLY A 75 -8.70 12.57 -7.20
C GLY A 75 -9.33 11.53 -6.28
N SER A 76 -10.52 11.80 -5.79
CA SER A 76 -11.26 10.94 -4.85
C SER A 76 -11.74 9.59 -5.43
N ALA A 77 -11.39 9.25 -6.67
CA ALA A 77 -11.94 8.09 -7.37
C ALA A 77 -11.27 6.74 -7.03
N GLY A 78 -10.15 6.72 -6.31
CA GLY A 78 -9.52 5.46 -5.86
C GLY A 78 -9.00 4.54 -6.97
N VAL A 79 -8.79 5.06 -8.20
CA VAL A 79 -8.28 4.29 -9.34
C VAL A 79 -6.99 4.92 -9.85
N ASP A 80 -5.89 4.19 -9.70
CA ASP A 80 -4.56 4.65 -10.13
C ASP A 80 -4.25 4.28 -11.58
N LEU A 81 -4.75 3.15 -12.04
CA LEU A 81 -4.43 2.60 -13.36
C LEU A 81 -5.61 1.86 -13.98
N TYR A 82 -5.83 2.07 -15.26
CA TYR A 82 -6.73 1.27 -16.10
C TYR A 82 -5.91 0.38 -17.02
N VAL A 83 -6.21 -0.93 -17.04
CA VAL A 83 -5.63 -1.89 -17.98
C VAL A 83 -6.76 -2.66 -18.64
N ARG A 84 -6.97 -2.45 -19.93
CA ARG A 84 -8.05 -3.09 -20.71
C ARG A 84 -9.43 -2.98 -20.06
N GLY A 85 -9.76 -1.81 -19.56
CA GLY A 85 -11.05 -1.53 -18.92
C GLY A 85 -11.19 -2.05 -17.47
N LYS A 86 -10.16 -2.70 -16.92
CA LYS A 86 -10.11 -3.08 -15.51
C LYS A 86 -9.41 -2.00 -14.70
N GLU A 87 -9.93 -1.75 -13.50
CA GLU A 87 -9.43 -0.77 -12.57
C GLU A 87 -8.44 -1.38 -11.58
N TYR A 88 -7.35 -0.67 -11.32
CA TYR A 88 -6.31 -1.06 -10.38
C TYR A 88 -5.93 0.12 -9.49
N GLU A 89 -5.75 -0.17 -8.21
CA GLU A 89 -5.23 0.75 -7.21
C GLU A 89 -3.87 0.22 -6.72
N ALA A 90 -2.81 0.97 -6.91
CA ALA A 90 -1.46 0.60 -6.52
C ALA A 90 -1.09 1.18 -5.16
N LYS A 91 -0.53 0.37 -4.28
CA LYS A 91 -0.06 0.79 -2.96
C LYS A 91 1.39 0.40 -2.75
N SER A 92 2.23 1.41 -2.49
CA SER A 92 3.59 1.18 -1.99
C SER A 92 3.54 0.81 -0.52
N VAL A 93 4.04 -0.36 -0.16
CA VAL A 93 3.82 -0.97 1.15
C VAL A 93 5.10 -1.56 1.75
N THR A 94 5.04 -1.88 3.02
CA THR A 94 6.00 -2.73 3.72
C THR A 94 5.40 -4.12 3.88
N PHE A 95 6.20 -5.16 3.70
CA PHE A 95 5.78 -6.54 3.93
C PHE A 95 6.49 -7.12 5.16
N ASN A 96 5.70 -7.50 6.14
CA ASN A 96 6.19 -8.17 7.34
C ASN A 96 6.18 -9.68 7.09
N ILE A 97 7.37 -10.23 6.81
CA ILE A 97 7.55 -11.65 6.46
C ILE A 97 7.12 -12.55 7.63
N GLY A 98 7.47 -12.21 8.86
CA GLY A 98 7.17 -13.03 10.04
C GLY A 98 5.67 -13.16 10.34
N ARG A 99 4.88 -12.14 10.00
CA ARG A 99 3.43 -12.11 10.19
C ARG A 99 2.64 -12.32 8.90
N GLN A 100 3.30 -12.40 7.76
CA GLN A 100 2.67 -12.45 6.43
C GLN A 100 1.67 -11.30 6.23
N GLN A 101 2.02 -10.09 6.68
CA GLN A 101 1.18 -8.91 6.65
C GLN A 101 1.74 -7.82 5.75
N ILE A 102 0.85 -7.20 4.99
CA ILE A 102 1.08 -6.01 4.20
C ILE A 102 0.75 -4.80 5.07
N GLU A 103 1.69 -3.90 5.23
CA GLU A 103 1.65 -2.77 6.17
C GLU A 103 2.18 -1.48 5.49
N GLY A 104 2.11 -0.35 6.21
CA GLY A 104 2.83 0.87 5.83
C GLY A 104 2.19 1.72 4.75
N PHE A 105 0.93 1.45 4.39
CA PHE A 105 0.16 2.27 3.48
C PHE A 105 -0.91 3.09 4.19
N LYS A 106 -1.64 3.92 3.45
CA LYS A 106 -2.75 4.73 3.96
C LYS A 106 -4.00 4.42 3.16
N LEU A 107 -5.16 4.45 3.82
CA LEU A 107 -6.43 4.55 3.10
C LEU A 107 -6.60 5.98 2.58
N GLY A 108 -7.22 6.13 1.43
CA GLY A 108 -7.78 7.40 0.98
C GLY A 108 -9.00 7.81 1.84
N GLY A 109 -9.72 8.86 1.43
CA GLY A 109 -10.97 9.23 2.10
C GLY A 109 -10.75 9.95 3.44
N LYS A 110 -9.94 11.00 3.46
CA LYS A 110 -9.62 11.75 4.70
C LYS A 110 -10.87 12.21 5.47
N GLY A 111 -11.96 12.57 4.79
CA GLY A 111 -13.19 13.04 5.41
C GLY A 111 -13.89 11.96 6.25
N GLU A 112 -14.00 10.76 5.73
CA GLU A 112 -14.72 9.66 6.37
C GLU A 112 -13.91 9.00 7.50
N LEU A 113 -12.57 9.00 7.38
CA LEU A 113 -11.68 8.49 8.42
C LEU A 113 -11.50 9.46 9.60
N ALA A 114 -11.73 10.76 9.43
CA ALA A 114 -11.50 11.77 10.46
C ALA A 114 -12.29 11.53 11.75
N PRO A 115 -13.60 11.23 11.73
CA PRO A 115 -14.35 10.94 12.93
C PRO A 115 -13.86 9.67 13.66
N ILE A 116 -13.47 8.65 12.90
CA ILE A 116 -12.94 7.39 13.44
C ILE A 116 -11.58 7.64 14.10
N LEU A 117 -10.71 8.38 13.43
CA LEU A 117 -9.40 8.78 13.95
C LEU A 117 -9.56 9.57 15.27
N SER A 118 -10.48 10.54 15.30
CA SER A 118 -10.74 11.37 16.49
C SER A 118 -11.19 10.52 17.67
N LYS A 119 -12.13 9.59 17.46
CA LYS A 119 -12.57 8.64 18.51
C LYS A 119 -11.42 7.78 19.03
N ALA A 120 -10.61 7.22 18.12
CA ALA A 120 -9.47 6.39 18.48
C ALA A 120 -8.38 7.16 19.24
N GLN A 121 -8.12 8.40 18.83
CA GLN A 121 -7.17 9.29 19.53
C GLN A 121 -7.68 9.72 20.92
N ALA A 122 -8.97 10.00 21.05
CA ALA A 122 -9.58 10.33 22.34
C ALA A 122 -9.43 9.17 23.34
N LEU A 123 -9.67 7.93 22.91
CA LEU A 123 -9.42 6.75 23.73
C LEU A 123 -7.94 6.62 24.11
N LYS A 124 -7.04 6.80 23.14
CA LYS A 124 -5.60 6.74 23.39
C LYS A 124 -5.18 7.79 24.42
N LYS A 125 -5.68 9.01 24.31
CA LYS A 125 -5.41 10.10 25.26
C LYS A 125 -5.96 9.83 26.65
N LYS A 126 -7.17 9.24 26.75
CA LYS A 126 -7.79 8.87 28.05
C LYS A 126 -6.91 7.91 28.84
N TYR A 127 -6.17 7.04 28.17
CA TYR A 127 -5.33 6.01 28.78
C TYR A 127 -3.83 6.22 28.53
N ASP A 128 -3.38 7.48 28.46
CA ASP A 128 -1.99 7.79 28.06
C ASP A 128 -0.96 7.17 29.02
N GLY A 129 -1.26 7.14 30.33
CA GLY A 129 -0.40 6.51 31.32
C GLY A 129 -0.20 5.01 31.09
N GLU A 130 -1.29 4.28 30.83
CA GLU A 130 -1.24 2.84 30.51
C GLU A 130 -0.59 2.57 29.14
N MET A 131 -0.68 3.53 28.21
CA MET A 131 -0.02 3.43 26.91
C MET A 131 1.49 3.54 27.03
N VAL A 132 1.98 4.39 27.93
CA VAL A 132 3.42 4.53 28.23
C VAL A 132 3.91 3.24 28.91
N ALA A 133 3.18 2.73 29.90
CA ALA A 133 3.52 1.50 30.62
C ALA A 133 3.57 0.27 29.69
N ALA A 134 2.72 0.21 28.66
CA ALA A 134 2.74 -0.87 27.68
C ALA A 134 4.03 -0.92 26.82
N ASN A 135 4.88 0.08 26.93
CA ASN A 135 6.11 0.18 26.14
C ASN A 135 7.33 -0.49 26.80
N ASP A 136 7.24 -0.99 28.02
CA ASP A 136 8.27 -1.76 28.79
C ASP A 136 9.71 -1.21 28.74
N GLY A 137 9.92 0.05 28.39
CA GLY A 137 11.26 0.67 28.30
C GLY A 137 12.24 0.02 27.28
N LYS A 138 11.82 -0.98 26.53
CA LYS A 138 12.64 -1.63 25.50
C LYS A 138 12.59 -0.83 24.20
N LYS A 139 13.70 -0.80 23.47
CA LYS A 139 13.77 -0.26 22.10
C LYS A 139 13.02 -1.19 21.11
N ASN A 140 11.72 -1.26 21.23
CA ASN A 140 10.87 -2.01 20.31
C ASN A 140 10.65 -1.21 19.02
N ALA A 141 10.47 -1.91 17.91
CA ALA A 141 10.06 -1.27 16.66
C ALA A 141 8.73 -0.53 16.87
N ILE A 142 8.60 0.65 16.27
CA ILE A 142 7.41 1.52 16.39
C ILE A 142 6.11 0.75 16.09
N SER A 143 6.14 -0.18 15.14
CA SER A 143 5.00 -1.05 14.80
C SER A 143 4.58 -1.97 15.94
N GLU A 144 5.54 -2.46 16.72
CA GLU A 144 5.26 -3.32 17.87
C GLU A 144 4.68 -2.54 19.05
N ILE A 145 5.22 -1.34 19.31
CA ILE A 145 4.67 -0.42 20.31
C ILE A 145 3.21 -0.10 19.99
N ASN A 146 2.93 0.30 18.75
CA ASN A 146 1.56 0.61 18.33
C ASN A 146 0.62 -0.58 18.51
N ARG A 147 1.06 -1.77 18.17
CA ARG A 147 0.26 -3.00 18.35
C ARG A 147 -0.04 -3.29 19.81
N LYS A 148 0.95 -3.17 20.69
CA LYS A 148 0.74 -3.34 22.16
C LYS A 148 -0.24 -2.31 22.70
N GLN A 149 -0.12 -1.06 22.29
CA GLN A 149 -1.03 0.01 22.67
C GLN A 149 -2.47 -0.29 22.22
N MET A 150 -2.67 -0.72 20.98
CA MET A 150 -4.00 -1.07 20.48
C MET A 150 -4.59 -2.28 21.20
N ALA A 151 -3.80 -3.31 21.47
CA ALA A 151 -4.24 -4.46 22.25
C ALA A 151 -4.66 -4.05 23.67
N LYS A 152 -3.94 -3.12 24.29
CA LYS A 152 -4.28 -2.58 25.61
C LYS A 152 -5.60 -1.78 25.58
N LEU A 153 -5.81 -0.92 24.58
CA LEU A 153 -7.07 -0.19 24.39
C LEU A 153 -8.26 -1.13 24.22
N LYS A 154 -8.08 -2.22 23.50
CA LYS A 154 -9.10 -3.26 23.33
C LYS A 154 -9.49 -3.93 24.66
N GLN A 155 -8.53 -4.12 25.56
CA GLN A 155 -8.79 -4.65 26.91
C GLN A 155 -9.52 -3.64 27.81
N LEU A 156 -9.11 -2.37 27.77
CA LEU A 156 -9.64 -1.32 28.64
C LEU A 156 -11.05 -0.86 28.24
N GLU A 157 -11.31 -0.79 26.93
CA GLU A 157 -12.58 -0.28 26.38
C GLU A 157 -13.12 -1.18 25.25
N PRO A 158 -13.46 -2.45 25.53
CA PRO A 158 -13.78 -3.42 24.49
C PRO A 158 -14.98 -3.02 23.62
N ARG A 159 -15.99 -2.37 24.19
CA ARG A 159 -17.18 -1.94 23.43
C ARG A 159 -16.88 -0.77 22.51
N ALA A 160 -16.22 0.27 23.05
CA ALA A 160 -15.86 1.46 22.26
C ALA A 160 -14.86 1.09 21.16
N TRP A 161 -13.89 0.23 21.48
CA TRP A 161 -12.91 -0.25 20.52
C TRP A 161 -13.55 -1.07 19.40
N SER A 162 -14.46 -2.01 19.74
CA SER A 162 -15.20 -2.79 18.74
C SER A 162 -16.01 -1.91 17.78
N GLN A 163 -16.58 -0.81 18.26
CA GLN A 163 -17.27 0.14 17.40
C GLN A 163 -16.32 0.86 16.45
N ILE A 164 -15.14 1.27 16.92
CA ILE A 164 -14.11 1.88 16.10
C ILE A 164 -13.63 0.90 15.01
N GLU A 165 -13.41 -0.37 15.35
CA GLU A 165 -13.02 -1.40 14.37
C GLU A 165 -14.09 -1.61 13.30
N LYS A 166 -15.39 -1.62 13.67
CA LYS A 166 -16.51 -1.74 12.74
C LYS A 166 -16.62 -0.53 11.80
N ASP A 167 -16.56 0.68 12.37
CA ASP A 167 -16.63 1.92 11.60
C ASP A 167 -15.44 1.97 10.58
N TYR A 168 -14.24 1.59 11.05
CA TYR A 168 -13.07 1.53 10.20
C TYR A 168 -13.19 0.49 9.08
N ALA A 169 -13.65 -0.72 9.39
CA ALA A 169 -13.85 -1.77 8.41
C ALA A 169 -14.88 -1.38 7.33
N LYS A 170 -15.92 -0.62 7.72
CA LYS A 170 -16.89 -0.07 6.77
C LYS A 170 -16.23 0.89 5.77
N VAL A 171 -15.50 1.89 6.26
CA VAL A 171 -14.78 2.86 5.40
C VAL A 171 -13.73 2.17 4.53
N ALA A 172 -12.99 1.21 5.09
CA ALA A 172 -12.03 0.42 4.32
C ALA A 172 -12.72 -0.39 3.21
N GLY A 173 -13.92 -0.93 3.48
CA GLY A 173 -14.71 -1.65 2.50
C GLY A 173 -15.21 -0.79 1.36
N GLU A 174 -15.66 0.40 1.67
CA GLU A 174 -16.09 1.38 0.67
C GLU A 174 -14.91 1.83 -0.21
N TYR A 175 -13.73 2.04 0.41
CA TYR A 175 -12.52 2.44 -0.31
C TYR A 175 -11.97 1.34 -1.23
N PHE A 176 -11.94 0.09 -0.77
CA PHE A 176 -11.37 -1.02 -1.53
C PHE A 176 -12.41 -1.82 -2.33
N GLY A 177 -13.68 -1.51 -2.17
CA GLY A 177 -14.79 -2.29 -2.72
C GLY A 177 -14.75 -2.41 -4.24
N GLY A 178 -14.56 -3.63 -4.73
CA GLY A 178 -14.58 -3.94 -6.16
C GLY A 178 -13.30 -3.65 -6.94
N THR A 179 -12.34 -2.93 -6.38
CA THR A 179 -11.10 -2.53 -7.03
C THR A 179 -10.05 -3.66 -6.97
N ASN A 180 -9.29 -3.85 -8.04
CA ASN A 180 -8.11 -4.70 -8.02
C ASN A 180 -6.94 -3.93 -7.38
N LEU A 181 -6.41 -4.47 -6.28
CA LEU A 181 -5.32 -3.87 -5.52
C LEU A 181 -3.99 -4.45 -5.96
N VAL A 182 -2.97 -3.62 -6.03
CA VAL A 182 -1.59 -4.02 -6.33
C VAL A 182 -0.69 -3.52 -5.22
N PHE A 183 -0.17 -4.44 -4.42
CA PHE A 183 0.75 -4.13 -3.31
C PHE A 183 2.19 -4.32 -3.77
N MET A 184 2.96 -3.24 -3.73
CA MET A 184 4.33 -3.19 -4.23
C MET A 184 5.29 -2.83 -3.10
N TYR A 185 6.48 -3.43 -3.09
CA TYR A 185 7.52 -3.06 -2.14
C TYR A 185 7.87 -1.57 -2.29
N SER A 186 7.80 -0.86 -1.18
CA SER A 186 8.21 0.54 -1.07
C SER A 186 9.74 0.67 -1.04
N LYS A 187 10.23 1.91 -1.10
CA LYS A 187 11.66 2.25 -0.97
C LYS A 187 12.28 1.84 0.39
N ALA A 188 11.48 1.47 1.38
CA ALA A 188 11.97 0.90 2.64
C ALA A 188 12.64 -0.48 2.46
N ASN A 189 12.41 -1.15 1.32
CA ASN A 189 13.11 -2.37 0.94
C ASN A 189 13.83 -2.16 -0.40
N PRO A 190 15.05 -1.59 -0.40
CA PRO A 190 15.77 -1.23 -1.63
C PRO A 190 15.97 -2.41 -2.59
N ASN A 191 16.22 -3.62 -2.08
CA ASN A 191 16.47 -4.81 -2.90
C ASN A 191 15.22 -5.27 -3.68
N LYS A 192 14.02 -5.00 -3.15
CA LYS A 192 12.74 -5.45 -3.72
C LYS A 192 11.84 -4.29 -4.19
N VAL A 193 12.27 -3.04 -4.03
CA VAL A 193 11.47 -1.88 -4.42
C VAL A 193 10.91 -2.02 -5.84
N GLY A 194 9.63 -1.72 -6.00
CA GLY A 194 8.90 -1.83 -7.25
C GLY A 194 8.43 -3.24 -7.63
N GLU A 195 8.86 -4.29 -6.92
CA GLU A 195 8.32 -5.64 -7.11
C GLU A 195 6.94 -5.75 -6.44
N ILE A 196 6.03 -6.47 -7.08
CA ILE A 196 4.70 -6.75 -6.55
C ILE A 196 4.80 -7.87 -5.52
N ILE A 197 4.28 -7.63 -4.32
CA ILE A 197 4.12 -8.61 -3.25
C ILE A 197 2.91 -9.48 -3.53
N ALA A 198 1.79 -8.82 -3.79
CA ALA A 198 0.51 -9.45 -4.08
C ALA A 198 -0.35 -8.52 -4.93
N ALA A 199 -1.24 -9.12 -5.72
CA ALA A 199 -2.27 -8.40 -6.42
C ALA A 199 -3.59 -9.19 -6.31
N GLY A 200 -4.68 -8.47 -6.01
CA GLY A 200 -5.97 -9.11 -5.81
C GLY A 200 -6.98 -8.16 -5.21
N ARG A 201 -8.08 -8.71 -4.73
CA ARG A 201 -9.16 -7.99 -4.06
C ARG A 201 -9.20 -8.38 -2.60
N ILE A 202 -9.62 -7.46 -1.76
CA ILE A 202 -9.81 -7.72 -0.35
C ILE A 202 -11.27 -7.52 0.06
N ASP A 203 -11.69 -8.26 1.05
CA ASP A 203 -12.91 -8.00 1.79
C ASP A 203 -12.65 -6.91 2.83
N SER A 204 -13.62 -6.06 3.10
CA SER A 204 -13.51 -5.01 4.12
C SER A 204 -13.08 -5.54 5.48
N LYS A 205 -13.56 -6.74 5.83
CA LYS A 205 -13.24 -7.42 7.09
C LYS A 205 -11.78 -7.87 7.20
N ALA A 206 -11.06 -7.92 6.07
CA ALA A 206 -9.65 -8.28 6.02
C ALA A 206 -8.72 -7.10 6.34
N VAL A 207 -9.25 -5.88 6.43
CA VAL A 207 -8.45 -4.68 6.72
C VAL A 207 -8.46 -4.42 8.22
N GLU A 208 -7.32 -4.67 8.85
CA GLU A 208 -7.12 -4.44 10.28
C GLU A 208 -6.48 -3.07 10.53
N MET A 209 -6.75 -2.48 11.69
CA MET A 209 -6.03 -1.29 12.15
C MET A 209 -4.68 -1.71 12.72
N GLN A 210 -3.59 -1.24 12.12
CA GLN A 210 -2.23 -1.51 12.60
C GLN A 210 -1.75 -0.48 13.61
N ALA A 211 -2.03 0.78 13.35
CA ALA A 211 -1.55 1.89 14.18
C ALA A 211 -2.44 3.12 14.07
N ILE A 212 -2.55 3.85 15.19
CA ILE A 212 -3.16 5.16 15.27
C ILE A 212 -2.05 6.20 15.40
N THR A 213 -1.95 7.08 14.43
CA THR A 213 -0.98 8.19 14.43
C THR A 213 -1.70 9.52 14.65
N SER A 214 -0.95 10.63 14.73
CA SER A 214 -1.53 11.97 14.82
C SER A 214 -2.39 12.36 13.61
N GLY A 215 -2.11 11.80 12.43
CA GLY A 215 -2.77 12.20 11.18
C GLY A 215 -3.56 11.11 10.47
N THR A 216 -3.48 9.84 10.92
CA THR A 216 -4.18 8.74 10.22
C THR A 216 -4.24 7.47 11.05
N ILE A 217 -5.13 6.56 10.64
CA ILE A 217 -5.11 5.15 11.03
C ILE A 217 -4.40 4.37 9.92
N LYS A 218 -3.33 3.66 10.26
CA LYS A 218 -2.61 2.81 9.31
C LYS A 218 -3.26 1.42 9.26
N PRO A 219 -3.57 0.91 8.07
CA PRO A 219 -4.09 -0.44 7.90
C PRO A 219 -2.99 -1.50 7.88
N SER A 220 -3.40 -2.72 8.12
CA SER A 220 -2.67 -3.93 7.73
C SER A 220 -3.61 -4.95 7.08
N ILE A 221 -3.08 -5.79 6.23
CA ILE A 221 -3.81 -6.84 5.52
C ILE A 221 -2.97 -8.12 5.57
N ASN A 222 -3.58 -9.22 5.98
CA ASN A 222 -2.91 -10.50 5.91
C ASN A 222 -2.87 -11.00 4.45
N LEU A 223 -1.74 -11.54 4.02
CA LEU A 223 -1.54 -12.00 2.65
C LEU A 223 -2.59 -13.05 2.21
N LYS A 224 -3.00 -13.94 3.13
CA LYS A 224 -4.01 -14.98 2.88
C LYS A 224 -5.40 -14.44 2.56
N ASP A 225 -5.69 -13.20 2.94
CA ASP A 225 -7.01 -12.58 2.77
C ASP A 225 -7.14 -11.84 1.42
N ILE A 226 -6.09 -11.87 0.61
CA ILE A 226 -6.08 -11.28 -0.73
C ILE A 226 -6.63 -12.33 -1.71
N LYS A 227 -7.81 -12.07 -2.25
CA LYS A 227 -8.46 -12.91 -3.26
C LYS A 227 -7.88 -12.63 -4.65
N PRO A 228 -7.90 -13.61 -5.59
CA PRO A 228 -7.41 -13.40 -6.95
C PRO A 228 -8.05 -12.19 -7.65
N LEU A 229 -7.33 -11.63 -8.61
CA LEU A 229 -7.82 -10.58 -9.51
C LEU A 229 -9.06 -11.05 -10.29
N ARG A 230 -9.95 -10.15 -10.61
CA ARG A 230 -11.08 -10.38 -11.54
C ARG A 230 -10.69 -10.14 -12.99
#